data_d7fc0545048d8f8d04381530ba2ca547
#
_entry.id   d7fc0545048d8f8d04381530ba2ca547
#
_cell.length_a   1.000
_cell.length_b   1.000
_cell.length_c   1.000
_cell.angle_alpha   90.00
_cell.angle_beta   90.00
_cell.angle_gamma   90.00
#
_symmetry.space_group_name_H-M   'P 1'
#
loop_
_entity.id
_entity.type
_entity.pdbx_description
1 polymer ?
#
loop_
_entity_poly.entity_id
_entity_poly.type
_entity_poly.pdbx_seq_one_letter_code
_entity_poly.pdbx_strand_id
1 'polypeptide(L)'
;HDGKVLGMSGIVVIGAGQAGASLVARLRGVGYGGQLTLIGAEPVPPYQRPPLSKAYLKGDMDPERLFVRPKNFYADNGIDLRLGQWVSDIDPAAKTLKVGGDVLAYSQLALTTGSIPRRLPARIGGSLDGVYVMRGLADIDAMAPEFVEGRRLLIVGGGYVGLEAAAVATSLGLEVTLIEAAPRILQRVASAATADYFRKLHTDHGVRVLESTKLDHLLGDDRVRAAVLADGREIAADFVLVGVGVEPATALAETAGLKVENGIWTDALGRTSDPSMWAAGDCASFPHSTHVVQFGG
;
A
#
# COMPACT_ATOMS: atom_id res chain seq x y z
N HIS A 1 -22.08 23.92 11.85
CA HIS A 1 -20.73 24.50 11.96
C HIS A 1 -20.28 24.79 10.53
N ASP A 2 -20.36 26.07 10.14
CA ASP A 2 -19.83 26.53 8.86
C ASP A 2 -18.30 26.43 8.92
N GLY A 3 -17.73 25.43 8.26
CA GLY A 3 -16.29 25.27 8.12
C GLY A 3 -15.70 26.49 7.45
N LYS A 4 -14.68 27.08 8.05
CA LYS A 4 -13.96 28.23 7.50
C LYS A 4 -13.30 27.82 6.19
N VAL A 5 -13.70 28.38 5.06
CA VAL A 5 -13.01 28.19 3.78
C VAL A 5 -11.62 28.81 3.90
N LEU A 6 -10.59 27.96 3.93
CA LEU A 6 -9.20 28.40 4.04
C LEU A 6 -8.65 28.71 2.64
N GLY A 7 -8.51 30.01 2.36
CA GLY A 7 -7.54 30.60 1.46
C GLY A 7 -7.57 30.26 -0.02
N MET A 8 -6.74 30.95 -0.79
CA MET A 8 -6.64 30.95 -2.26
C MET A 8 -6.48 29.55 -2.86
N SER A 9 -7.20 29.31 -3.97
CA SER A 9 -7.18 28.02 -4.69
C SER A 9 -5.84 27.80 -5.41
N GLY A 10 -5.07 26.83 -4.92
CA GLY A 10 -3.85 26.34 -5.55
C GLY A 10 -3.99 24.92 -6.09
N ILE A 11 -2.89 24.25 -6.31
CA ILE A 11 -2.86 22.82 -6.60
C ILE A 11 -2.85 22.05 -5.28
N VAL A 12 -3.78 21.11 -5.13
CA VAL A 12 -3.82 20.20 -3.99
C VAL A 12 -3.53 18.79 -4.47
N VAL A 13 -2.65 18.07 -3.76
CA VAL A 13 -2.29 16.69 -4.02
C VAL A 13 -2.71 15.84 -2.82
N ILE A 14 -3.58 14.84 -3.04
CA ILE A 14 -4.06 13.92 -2.01
C ILE A 14 -3.31 12.61 -2.13
N GLY A 15 -2.57 12.26 -1.09
CA GLY A 15 -1.73 11.07 -1.01
C GLY A 15 -0.24 11.43 -0.97
N ALA A 16 0.34 11.45 0.23
CA ALA A 16 1.75 11.76 0.46
C ALA A 16 2.65 10.50 0.33
N GLY A 17 2.40 9.71 -0.73
CA GLY A 17 3.26 8.59 -1.13
C GLY A 17 4.29 9.01 -2.19
N GLN A 18 4.89 8.01 -2.86
CA GLN A 18 5.91 8.22 -3.90
C GLN A 18 5.41 9.11 -5.04
N ALA A 19 4.19 8.87 -5.54
CA ALA A 19 3.63 9.63 -6.65
C ALA A 19 3.37 11.10 -6.26
N GLY A 20 2.75 11.35 -5.10
CA GLY A 20 2.49 12.70 -4.60
C GLY A 20 3.77 13.50 -4.34
N ALA A 21 4.74 12.88 -3.66
CA ALA A 21 6.04 13.51 -3.41
C ALA A 21 6.78 13.87 -4.71
N SER A 22 6.75 12.97 -5.70
CA SER A 22 7.36 13.19 -7.01
C SER A 22 6.66 14.32 -7.77
N LEU A 23 5.33 14.36 -7.72
CA LEU A 23 4.53 15.40 -8.39
C LEU A 23 4.84 16.80 -7.83
N VAL A 24 4.76 16.98 -6.50
CA VAL A 24 5.00 18.30 -5.90
C VAL A 24 6.45 18.76 -6.11
N ALA A 25 7.42 17.85 -6.01
CA ALA A 25 8.82 18.16 -6.30
C ALA A 25 9.01 18.57 -7.77
N ARG A 26 8.35 17.88 -8.71
CA ARG A 26 8.44 18.21 -10.13
C ARG A 26 7.78 19.53 -10.45
N LEU A 27 6.62 19.84 -9.89
CA LEU A 27 5.94 21.13 -10.07
C LEU A 27 6.84 22.30 -9.64
N ARG A 28 7.51 22.21 -8.51
CA ARG A 28 8.50 23.20 -8.08
C ARG A 28 9.71 23.25 -9.02
N GLY A 29 10.21 22.10 -9.44
CA GLY A 29 11.34 22.00 -10.34
C GLY A 29 11.12 22.59 -11.75
N VAL A 30 9.86 22.66 -12.22
CA VAL A 30 9.50 23.35 -13.47
C VAL A 30 9.06 24.80 -13.29
N GLY A 31 9.19 25.34 -12.06
CA GLY A 31 8.95 26.76 -11.78
C GLY A 31 7.50 27.11 -11.42
N TYR A 32 6.64 26.12 -11.06
CA TYR A 32 5.31 26.46 -10.56
C TYR A 32 5.40 27.23 -9.25
N GLY A 33 5.07 28.53 -9.26
CA GLY A 33 5.17 29.45 -8.12
C GLY A 33 3.87 29.57 -7.29
N GLY A 34 2.75 28.95 -7.73
CA GLY A 34 1.47 29.03 -7.04
C GLY A 34 1.42 28.23 -5.73
N GLN A 35 0.31 28.35 -5.00
CA GLN A 35 0.08 27.57 -3.79
C GLN A 35 0.04 26.08 -4.12
N LEU A 36 0.76 25.27 -3.31
CA LEU A 36 0.88 23.84 -3.49
C LEU A 36 0.76 23.14 -2.14
N THR A 37 -0.25 22.29 -2.00
CA THR A 37 -0.51 21.53 -0.77
C THR A 37 -0.39 20.03 -1.05
N LEU A 38 0.30 19.30 -0.20
CA LEU A 38 0.39 17.84 -0.20
C LEU A 38 -0.22 17.29 1.09
N ILE A 39 -1.26 16.46 0.97
CA ILE A 39 -2.00 15.90 2.12
C ILE A 39 -1.72 14.41 2.21
N GLY A 40 -1.33 13.95 3.40
CA GLY A 40 -1.09 12.55 3.72
C GLY A 40 -1.84 12.06 4.94
N ALA A 41 -2.47 10.89 4.85
CA ALA A 41 -3.15 10.24 5.98
C ALA A 41 -2.16 9.72 7.03
N GLU A 42 -0.97 9.30 6.61
CA GLU A 42 0.09 8.86 7.52
C GLU A 42 0.76 10.07 8.20
N PRO A 43 1.14 9.98 9.49
CA PRO A 43 1.73 11.10 10.25
C PRO A 43 3.23 11.29 9.99
N VAL A 44 3.75 10.74 8.90
CA VAL A 44 5.16 10.75 8.52
C VAL A 44 5.36 11.35 7.13
N PRO A 45 6.50 12.01 6.86
CA PRO A 45 6.83 12.50 5.52
C PRO A 45 6.80 11.38 4.47
N PRO A 46 6.61 11.71 3.18
CA PRO A 46 6.68 10.73 2.11
C PRO A 46 7.93 9.86 2.16
N TYR A 47 7.76 8.54 2.09
CA TYR A 47 8.85 7.57 2.25
C TYR A 47 8.77 6.45 1.20
N GLN A 48 9.88 5.74 1.03
CA GLN A 48 10.04 4.60 0.13
C GLN A 48 9.50 3.33 0.79
N ARG A 49 8.55 2.64 0.13
CA ARG A 49 7.96 1.40 0.66
C ARG A 49 8.81 0.14 0.45
N PRO A 50 9.62 -0.01 -0.62
CA PRO A 50 10.36 -1.25 -0.85
C PRO A 50 11.28 -1.71 0.29
N PRO A 51 11.90 -0.85 1.10
CA PRO A 51 12.68 -1.29 2.26
C PRO A 51 11.86 -1.85 3.41
N LEU A 52 10.54 -1.60 3.45
CA LEU A 52 9.68 -2.01 4.57
C LEU A 52 9.69 -3.52 4.80
N SER A 53 9.63 -4.32 3.72
CA SER A 53 9.68 -5.78 3.77
C SER A 53 11.09 -6.37 3.88
N LYS A 54 12.11 -5.54 4.00
CA LYS A 54 13.53 -5.89 3.96
C LYS A 54 14.30 -5.32 5.16
N ALA A 55 15.17 -4.34 4.89
CA ALA A 55 16.06 -3.76 5.89
C ALA A 55 15.33 -3.08 7.06
N TYR A 56 14.14 -2.49 6.80
CA TYR A 56 13.36 -1.87 7.86
C TYR A 56 12.74 -2.92 8.80
N LEU A 57 12.08 -3.95 8.25
CA LEU A 57 11.52 -5.06 9.04
C LEU A 57 12.60 -5.77 9.85
N LYS A 58 13.81 -5.89 9.29
CA LYS A 58 14.96 -6.51 9.96
C LYS A 58 15.56 -5.66 11.08
N GLY A 59 15.20 -4.35 11.14
CA GLY A 59 15.78 -3.40 12.09
C GLY A 59 17.12 -2.81 11.66
N ASP A 60 17.54 -3.03 10.42
CA ASP A 60 18.82 -2.57 9.87
C ASP A 60 18.73 -1.13 9.27
N MET A 61 17.57 -0.47 9.36
CA MET A 61 17.35 0.83 8.74
C MET A 61 16.54 1.78 9.63
N ASP A 62 17.10 2.96 9.90
CA ASP A 62 16.37 4.04 10.58
C ASP A 62 15.20 4.56 9.72
N PRO A 63 14.05 4.93 10.33
CA PRO A 63 12.90 5.48 9.63
C PRO A 63 13.24 6.69 8.74
N GLU A 64 14.16 7.55 9.16
CA GLU A 64 14.54 8.75 8.40
C GLU A 64 15.22 8.43 7.06
N ARG A 65 15.89 7.29 6.95
CA ARG A 65 16.51 6.82 5.70
C ARG A 65 15.50 6.35 4.65
N LEU A 66 14.26 6.12 5.09
CA LEU A 66 13.16 5.80 4.19
C LEU A 66 12.65 7.04 3.44
N PHE A 67 12.79 8.24 3.97
CA PHE A 67 12.19 9.43 3.39
C PHE A 67 12.63 9.68 1.96
N VAL A 68 11.66 9.98 1.07
CA VAL A 68 11.90 10.30 -0.34
C VAL A 68 12.71 11.60 -0.47
N ARG A 69 12.50 12.52 0.46
CA ARG A 69 13.21 13.81 0.55
C ARG A 69 13.52 14.13 2.02
N PRO A 70 14.55 14.94 2.28
CA PRO A 70 14.78 15.47 3.63
C PRO A 70 13.53 16.14 4.20
N LYS A 71 13.34 16.09 5.52
CA LYS A 71 12.14 16.64 6.19
C LYS A 71 11.86 18.11 5.85
N ASN A 72 12.92 18.91 5.76
CA ASN A 72 12.83 20.33 5.46
C ASN A 72 12.53 20.65 3.99
N PHE A 73 12.70 19.69 3.07
CA PHE A 73 12.51 19.90 1.63
C PHE A 73 11.18 20.58 1.29
N TYR A 74 10.10 20.15 1.92
CA TYR A 74 8.75 20.65 1.61
C TYR A 74 8.61 22.12 2.00
N ALA A 75 9.04 22.48 3.22
CA ALA A 75 9.01 23.86 3.71
C ALA A 75 9.92 24.77 2.89
N ASP A 76 11.16 24.32 2.62
CA ASP A 76 12.16 25.08 1.84
C ASP A 76 11.68 25.38 0.40
N ASN A 77 10.80 24.53 -0.14
CA ASN A 77 10.19 24.70 -1.46
C ASN A 77 8.77 25.27 -1.42
N GLY A 78 8.32 25.79 -0.28
CA GLY A 78 7.00 26.40 -0.15
C GLY A 78 5.85 25.45 -0.44
N ILE A 79 6.00 24.17 -0.08
CA ILE A 79 4.96 23.12 -0.18
C ILE A 79 4.31 22.98 1.20
N ASP A 80 2.99 23.25 1.29
CA ASP A 80 2.20 23.03 2.49
C ASP A 80 1.99 21.50 2.67
N LEU A 81 2.81 20.88 3.52
CA LEU A 81 2.76 19.44 3.81
C LEU A 81 1.86 19.19 5.02
N ARG A 82 0.73 18.54 4.80
CA ARG A 82 -0.26 18.19 5.84
C ARG A 82 -0.25 16.69 6.07
N LEU A 83 0.32 16.26 7.16
CA LEU A 83 0.46 14.87 7.57
C LEU A 83 -0.56 14.48 8.64
N GLY A 84 -0.91 13.18 8.71
CA GLY A 84 -1.91 12.69 9.65
C GLY A 84 -3.32 13.22 9.37
N GLN A 85 -3.58 13.69 8.16
CA GLN A 85 -4.86 14.28 7.78
C GLN A 85 -5.55 13.45 6.71
N TRP A 86 -6.78 13.06 7.00
CA TRP A 86 -7.62 12.29 6.10
C TRP A 86 -8.56 13.21 5.33
N VAL A 87 -8.54 13.09 4.00
CA VAL A 87 -9.55 13.73 3.14
C VAL A 87 -10.77 12.82 3.10
N SER A 88 -11.92 13.36 3.52
CA SER A 88 -13.15 12.59 3.66
C SER A 88 -14.13 12.77 2.50
N ASP A 89 -14.03 13.89 1.78
CA ASP A 89 -14.98 14.26 0.74
C ASP A 89 -14.37 15.25 -0.26
N ILE A 90 -14.83 15.20 -1.51
CA ILE A 90 -14.49 16.15 -2.57
C ILE A 90 -15.79 16.61 -3.21
N ASP A 91 -15.97 17.93 -3.31
CA ASP A 91 -17.04 18.55 -4.10
C ASP A 91 -16.43 19.12 -5.40
N PRO A 92 -16.60 18.44 -6.54
CA PRO A 92 -16.06 18.90 -7.82
C PRO A 92 -16.70 20.20 -8.32
N ALA A 93 -17.99 20.41 -8.03
CA ALA A 93 -18.71 21.59 -8.49
C ALA A 93 -18.25 22.87 -7.76
N ALA A 94 -18.08 22.78 -6.44
CA ALA A 94 -17.55 23.85 -5.61
C ALA A 94 -16.01 23.95 -5.66
N LYS A 95 -15.32 22.94 -6.21
CA LYS A 95 -13.84 22.77 -6.15
C LYS A 95 -13.30 22.86 -4.73
N THR A 96 -13.90 22.12 -3.83
CA THR A 96 -13.49 22.04 -2.43
C THR A 96 -13.32 20.60 -1.99
N LEU A 97 -12.56 20.40 -0.92
CA LEU A 97 -12.41 19.12 -0.24
C LEU A 97 -12.50 19.29 1.27
N LYS A 98 -12.94 18.24 1.97
CA LYS A 98 -12.98 18.21 3.43
C LYS A 98 -11.79 17.45 3.96
N VAL A 99 -11.03 18.08 4.85
CA VAL A 99 -9.83 17.52 5.47
C VAL A 99 -9.76 17.90 6.95
N GLY A 100 -9.74 16.91 7.85
CA GLY A 100 -9.60 17.14 9.29
C GLY A 100 -10.67 18.06 9.93
N GLY A 101 -11.81 18.25 9.29
CA GLY A 101 -12.88 19.15 9.74
C GLY A 101 -12.88 20.54 9.06
N ASP A 102 -11.83 20.86 8.30
CA ASP A 102 -11.73 22.08 7.50
C ASP A 102 -12.21 21.85 6.06
N VAL A 103 -12.55 22.94 5.37
CA VAL A 103 -12.82 22.96 3.93
C VAL A 103 -11.69 23.69 3.21
N LEU A 104 -11.04 22.99 2.27
CA LEU A 104 -9.95 23.51 1.47
C LEU A 104 -10.40 23.66 0.01
N ALA A 105 -10.21 24.84 -0.57
CA ALA A 105 -10.47 25.07 -1.99
C ALA A 105 -9.26 24.72 -2.85
N TYR A 106 -9.50 24.25 -4.08
CA TYR A 106 -8.46 23.94 -5.04
C TYR A 106 -8.77 24.51 -6.44
N SER A 107 -7.74 24.82 -7.21
CA SER A 107 -7.87 25.12 -8.65
C SER A 107 -7.70 23.87 -9.49
N GLN A 108 -6.73 23.02 -9.11
CA GLN A 108 -6.45 21.71 -9.67
C GLN A 108 -6.22 20.72 -8.52
N LEU A 109 -6.67 19.49 -8.70
CA LEU A 109 -6.56 18.42 -7.72
C LEU A 109 -5.85 17.21 -8.33
N ALA A 110 -4.89 16.64 -7.62
CA ALA A 110 -4.25 15.38 -8.00
C ALA A 110 -4.53 14.30 -6.96
N LEU A 111 -5.06 13.16 -7.42
CA LEU A 111 -5.30 11.97 -6.63
C LEU A 111 -4.08 11.04 -6.79
N THR A 112 -3.33 10.86 -5.72
CA THR A 112 -2.17 9.97 -5.62
C THR A 112 -2.32 9.04 -4.41
N THR A 113 -3.55 8.55 -4.22
CA THR A 113 -4.02 7.81 -3.05
C THR A 113 -3.43 6.40 -2.93
N GLY A 114 -2.80 5.91 -4.00
CA GLY A 114 -2.09 4.64 -3.99
C GLY A 114 -3.01 3.43 -4.00
N SER A 115 -2.63 2.39 -3.27
CA SER A 115 -3.37 1.12 -3.17
C SER A 115 -3.51 0.66 -1.72
N ILE A 116 -4.53 -0.16 -1.48
CA ILE A 116 -4.90 -0.71 -0.16
C ILE A 116 -4.60 -2.22 -0.17
N PRO A 117 -3.96 -2.78 0.87
CA PRO A 117 -3.75 -4.22 0.96
C PRO A 117 -5.08 -4.94 1.18
N ARG A 118 -5.28 -6.02 0.45
CA ARG A 118 -6.43 -6.90 0.66
C ARG A 118 -6.28 -7.61 2.00
N ARG A 119 -7.34 -7.59 2.79
CA ARG A 119 -7.42 -8.26 4.10
C ARG A 119 -8.25 -9.53 4.00
N LEU A 120 -7.99 -10.47 4.89
CA LEU A 120 -8.90 -11.61 5.06
C LEU A 120 -10.22 -11.13 5.69
N PRO A 121 -11.36 -11.66 5.24
CA PRO A 121 -12.64 -11.33 5.88
C PRO A 121 -12.69 -11.72 7.37
N ALA A 122 -13.36 -10.93 8.18
CA ALA A 122 -13.52 -11.21 9.61
C ALA A 122 -14.14 -12.61 9.89
N ARG A 123 -15.09 -13.05 9.03
CA ARG A 123 -15.75 -14.36 9.15
C ARG A 123 -14.81 -15.57 9.05
N ILE A 124 -13.61 -15.38 8.52
CA ILE A 124 -12.59 -16.45 8.45
C ILE A 124 -11.39 -16.13 9.35
N GLY A 125 -11.56 -15.28 10.36
CA GLY A 125 -10.54 -14.96 11.34
C GLY A 125 -9.61 -13.81 10.94
N GLY A 126 -9.94 -13.03 9.89
CA GLY A 126 -9.10 -11.94 9.44
C GLY A 126 -9.00 -10.75 10.40
N SER A 127 -9.82 -10.69 11.42
CA SER A 127 -9.79 -9.67 12.48
C SER A 127 -9.15 -10.13 13.79
N LEU A 128 -8.67 -11.36 13.87
CA LEU A 128 -7.94 -11.85 15.04
C LEU A 128 -6.65 -11.07 15.25
N ASP A 129 -6.27 -10.85 16.50
CA ASP A 129 -4.95 -10.35 16.84
C ASP A 129 -3.86 -11.27 16.26
N GLY A 130 -2.73 -10.71 15.87
CA GLY A 130 -1.67 -11.46 15.21
C GLY A 130 -1.89 -11.73 13.72
N VAL A 131 -2.93 -11.14 13.11
CA VAL A 131 -3.14 -11.16 11.65
C VAL A 131 -2.78 -9.81 11.07
N TYR A 132 -1.73 -9.78 10.26
CA TYR A 132 -1.12 -8.55 9.73
C TYR A 132 -1.20 -8.48 8.21
N VAL A 133 -1.14 -7.27 7.71
CA VAL A 133 -0.83 -6.94 6.31
C VAL A 133 0.47 -6.13 6.29
N MET A 134 1.05 -5.92 5.12
CA MET A 134 2.27 -5.14 4.97
C MET A 134 2.08 -4.09 3.87
N ARG A 135 1.92 -2.83 4.25
CA ARG A 135 1.81 -1.71 3.31
C ARG A 135 2.55 -0.46 3.78
N GLY A 136 2.36 -0.05 5.02
CA GLY A 136 2.91 1.17 5.58
C GLY A 136 3.82 0.93 6.78
N LEU A 137 4.45 2.00 7.28
CA LEU A 137 5.32 1.96 8.47
C LEU A 137 4.57 1.38 9.68
N ALA A 138 3.35 1.85 9.93
CA ALA A 138 2.56 1.39 11.06
C ALA A 138 2.27 -0.13 11.01
N ASP A 139 2.12 -0.72 9.82
CA ASP A 139 1.93 -2.17 9.69
C ASP A 139 3.20 -2.92 10.13
N ILE A 140 4.38 -2.41 9.73
CA ILE A 140 5.66 -3.01 10.10
C ILE A 140 5.92 -2.86 11.59
N ASP A 141 5.73 -1.66 12.13
CA ASP A 141 5.95 -1.37 13.56
C ASP A 141 5.06 -2.23 14.45
N ALA A 142 3.80 -2.47 14.02
CA ALA A 142 2.88 -3.36 14.72
C ALA A 142 3.30 -4.83 14.65
N MET A 143 3.88 -5.28 13.51
CA MET A 143 4.25 -6.67 13.29
C MET A 143 5.66 -7.00 13.76
N ALA A 144 6.60 -6.06 13.75
CA ALA A 144 8.02 -6.28 14.05
C ALA A 144 8.27 -7.01 15.40
N PRO A 145 7.50 -6.74 16.48
CA PRO A 145 7.66 -7.47 17.74
C PRO A 145 7.38 -8.97 17.66
N GLU A 146 6.70 -9.43 16.60
CA GLU A 146 6.43 -10.86 16.36
C GLU A 146 7.65 -11.61 15.82
N PHE A 147 8.63 -10.90 15.23
CA PHE A 147 9.81 -11.49 14.58
C PHE A 147 10.85 -11.90 15.63
N VAL A 148 10.51 -12.95 16.38
CA VAL A 148 11.34 -13.55 17.42
C VAL A 148 11.70 -14.98 17.02
N GLU A 149 12.97 -15.39 17.22
CA GLU A 149 13.47 -16.73 16.92
C GLU A 149 12.57 -17.84 17.49
N GLY A 150 12.31 -18.86 16.69
CA GLY A 150 11.49 -20.01 17.04
C GLY A 150 9.97 -19.78 16.92
N ARG A 151 9.49 -18.55 16.64
CA ARG A 151 8.07 -18.33 16.41
C ARG A 151 7.65 -18.79 15.00
N ARG A 152 6.40 -19.23 14.92
CA ARG A 152 5.81 -19.77 13.68
C ARG A 152 5.05 -18.68 12.93
N LEU A 153 5.57 -18.33 11.76
CA LEU A 153 4.92 -17.41 10.83
C LEU A 153 4.21 -18.19 9.72
N LEU A 154 2.91 -17.94 9.57
CA LEU A 154 2.20 -18.32 8.35
C LEU A 154 2.09 -17.11 7.42
N ILE A 155 2.53 -17.26 6.17
CA ILE A 155 2.35 -16.30 5.10
C ILE A 155 1.26 -16.80 4.16
N VAL A 156 0.24 -15.99 3.94
CA VAL A 156 -0.86 -16.27 3.02
C VAL A 156 -0.65 -15.44 1.76
N GLY A 157 -0.21 -16.10 0.68
CA GLY A 157 0.07 -15.49 -0.62
C GLY A 157 1.56 -15.52 -0.99
N GLY A 158 1.87 -16.15 -2.12
CA GLY A 158 3.22 -16.36 -2.67
C GLY A 158 3.64 -15.26 -3.66
N GLY A 159 3.26 -13.99 -3.43
CA GLY A 159 3.73 -12.83 -4.17
C GLY A 159 5.08 -12.32 -3.66
N TYR A 160 5.61 -11.25 -4.29
CA TYR A 160 6.91 -10.66 -3.91
C TYR A 160 6.99 -10.30 -2.42
N VAL A 161 6.00 -9.60 -1.89
CA VAL A 161 6.01 -9.14 -0.48
C VAL A 161 6.04 -10.32 0.49
N GLY A 162 5.25 -11.37 0.21
CA GLY A 162 5.26 -12.59 1.01
C GLY A 162 6.63 -13.29 1.01
N LEU A 163 7.26 -13.41 -0.16
CA LEU A 163 8.58 -14.03 -0.29
C LEU A 163 9.68 -13.19 0.38
N GLU A 164 9.64 -11.86 0.25
CA GLU A 164 10.59 -10.97 0.93
C GLU A 164 10.47 -11.07 2.45
N ALA A 165 9.25 -11.08 2.97
CA ALA A 165 9.00 -11.27 4.40
C ALA A 165 9.45 -12.67 4.88
N ALA A 166 9.24 -13.71 4.06
CA ALA A 166 9.72 -15.06 4.35
C ALA A 166 11.24 -15.10 4.48
N ALA A 167 11.98 -14.43 3.58
CA ALA A 167 13.43 -14.36 3.63
C ALA A 167 13.94 -13.64 4.88
N VAL A 168 13.31 -12.53 5.29
CA VAL A 168 13.65 -11.84 6.53
C VAL A 168 13.34 -12.72 7.73
N ALA A 169 12.15 -13.32 7.79
CA ALA A 169 11.72 -14.16 8.90
C ALA A 169 12.66 -15.34 9.12
N THR A 170 13.02 -16.06 8.06
CA THR A 170 13.99 -17.18 8.18
C THR A 170 15.37 -16.69 8.59
N SER A 171 15.81 -15.52 8.13
CA SER A 171 17.11 -14.96 8.56
C SER A 171 17.14 -14.57 10.04
N LEU A 172 15.97 -14.37 10.66
CA LEU A 172 15.78 -14.10 12.08
C LEU A 172 15.41 -15.36 12.90
N GLY A 173 15.48 -16.54 12.29
CA GLY A 173 15.27 -17.81 12.98
C GLY A 173 13.81 -18.21 13.21
N LEU A 174 12.85 -17.62 12.47
CA LEU A 174 11.45 -18.03 12.56
C LEU A 174 11.20 -19.32 11.75
N GLU A 175 10.21 -20.09 12.19
CA GLU A 175 9.65 -21.21 11.42
C GLU A 175 8.60 -20.66 10.44
N VAL A 176 8.90 -20.68 9.14
CA VAL A 176 8.05 -20.04 8.12
C VAL A 176 7.35 -21.08 7.26
N THR A 177 6.02 -20.99 7.22
CA THR A 177 5.18 -21.67 6.23
C THR A 177 4.52 -20.64 5.34
N LEU A 178 4.65 -20.79 4.02
CA LEU A 178 4.00 -19.97 3.01
C LEU A 178 3.00 -20.83 2.24
N ILE A 179 1.74 -20.39 2.19
CA ILE A 179 0.68 -21.00 1.38
C ILE A 179 0.34 -20.12 0.20
N GLU A 180 0.16 -20.74 -0.98
CA GLU A 180 -0.27 -20.07 -2.21
C GLU A 180 -1.44 -20.86 -2.82
N ALA A 181 -2.56 -20.19 -3.05
CA ALA A 181 -3.76 -20.79 -3.62
C ALA A 181 -3.60 -21.16 -5.10
N ALA A 182 -2.75 -20.43 -5.82
CA ALA A 182 -2.43 -20.71 -7.22
C ALA A 182 -1.49 -21.92 -7.34
N PRO A 183 -1.41 -22.53 -8.54
CA PRO A 183 -0.50 -23.67 -8.81
C PRO A 183 0.98 -23.38 -8.55
N ARG A 184 1.41 -22.13 -8.53
CA ARG A 184 2.79 -21.74 -8.23
C ARG A 184 2.88 -20.35 -7.61
N ILE A 185 3.92 -20.09 -6.83
CA ILE A 185 4.27 -18.75 -6.38
C ILE A 185 4.54 -17.85 -7.58
N LEU A 186 4.42 -16.52 -7.41
CA LEU A 186 4.68 -15.50 -8.44
C LEU A 186 3.91 -15.72 -9.76
N GLN A 187 2.82 -16.49 -9.76
CA GLN A 187 2.14 -16.94 -10.99
C GLN A 187 1.73 -15.79 -11.92
N ARG A 188 1.31 -14.66 -11.37
CA ARG A 188 0.83 -13.51 -12.13
C ARG A 188 1.94 -12.59 -12.66
N VAL A 189 3.16 -12.71 -12.12
CA VAL A 189 4.21 -11.70 -12.30
C VAL A 189 5.55 -12.26 -12.79
N ALA A 190 5.70 -13.59 -12.84
CA ALA A 190 6.93 -14.22 -13.27
C ALA A 190 6.68 -15.47 -14.13
N SER A 191 7.68 -15.87 -14.94
CA SER A 191 7.65 -17.11 -15.69
C SER A 191 7.70 -18.33 -14.76
N ALA A 192 7.34 -19.51 -15.26
CA ALA A 192 7.43 -20.74 -14.48
C ALA A 192 8.88 -21.01 -14.01
N ALA A 193 9.86 -20.84 -14.91
CA ALA A 193 11.27 -21.04 -14.56
C ALA A 193 11.76 -20.10 -13.44
N THR A 194 11.31 -18.84 -13.47
CA THR A 194 11.62 -17.85 -12.40
C THR A 194 10.95 -18.26 -11.09
N ALA A 195 9.69 -18.66 -11.13
CA ALA A 195 8.97 -19.14 -9.94
C ALA A 195 9.63 -20.39 -9.33
N ASP A 196 10.04 -21.36 -10.16
CA ASP A 196 10.75 -22.56 -9.71
C ASP A 196 12.09 -22.24 -9.04
N TYR A 197 12.83 -21.26 -9.60
CA TYR A 197 14.07 -20.78 -8.99
C TYR A 197 13.81 -20.21 -7.58
N PHE A 198 12.84 -19.29 -7.44
CA PHE A 198 12.52 -18.69 -6.15
C PHE A 198 11.95 -19.70 -5.16
N ARG A 199 11.09 -20.62 -5.60
CA ARG A 199 10.59 -21.70 -4.74
C ARG A 199 11.73 -22.53 -4.17
N LYS A 200 12.66 -22.96 -5.04
CA LYS A 200 13.85 -23.72 -4.61
C LYS A 200 14.69 -22.90 -3.62
N LEU A 201 14.98 -21.63 -3.95
CA LEU A 201 15.76 -20.74 -3.09
C LEU A 201 15.17 -20.63 -1.69
N HIS A 202 13.87 -20.36 -1.57
CA HIS A 202 13.20 -20.24 -0.27
C HIS A 202 13.17 -21.58 0.48
N THR A 203 12.90 -22.68 -0.23
CA THR A 203 12.89 -24.02 0.38
C THR A 203 14.27 -24.42 0.89
N ASP A 204 15.34 -24.17 0.14
CA ASP A 204 16.72 -24.41 0.55
C ASP A 204 17.11 -23.62 1.82
N HIS A 205 16.43 -22.47 2.08
CA HIS A 205 16.61 -21.66 3.27
C HIS A 205 15.57 -21.93 4.38
N GLY A 206 14.85 -23.06 4.31
CA GLY A 206 13.98 -23.52 5.39
C GLY A 206 12.53 -23.01 5.34
N VAL A 207 12.11 -22.28 4.30
CA VAL A 207 10.70 -21.93 4.11
C VAL A 207 9.91 -23.14 3.62
N ARG A 208 8.85 -23.50 4.34
CA ARG A 208 7.90 -24.52 3.87
C ARG A 208 6.92 -23.87 2.89
N VAL A 209 7.14 -24.06 1.57
CA VAL A 209 6.27 -23.53 0.52
C VAL A 209 5.21 -24.56 0.12
N LEU A 210 3.93 -24.19 0.25
CA LEU A 210 2.76 -25.02 -0.10
C LEU A 210 1.96 -24.33 -1.22
N GLU A 211 2.20 -24.73 -2.44
CA GLU A 211 1.45 -24.28 -3.63
C GLU A 211 0.13 -25.05 -3.78
N SER A 212 -0.79 -24.56 -4.61
CA SER A 212 -2.15 -25.12 -4.77
C SER A 212 -2.88 -25.32 -3.43
N THR A 213 -2.57 -24.47 -2.44
CA THR A 213 -3.03 -24.61 -1.06
C THR A 213 -3.83 -23.38 -0.64
N LYS A 214 -5.13 -23.57 -0.42
CA LYS A 214 -6.06 -22.51 -0.03
C LYS A 214 -6.27 -22.50 1.47
N LEU A 215 -6.27 -21.30 2.06
CA LEU A 215 -6.78 -21.06 3.40
C LEU A 215 -8.31 -21.23 3.39
N ASP A 216 -8.85 -21.95 4.38
CA ASP A 216 -10.28 -21.96 4.68
C ASP A 216 -10.59 -20.89 5.73
N HIS A 217 -10.01 -21.02 6.93
CA HIS A 217 -10.15 -20.03 8.00
C HIS A 217 -8.97 -20.08 8.99
N LEU A 218 -8.89 -19.06 9.82
CA LEU A 218 -7.95 -18.97 10.94
C LEU A 218 -8.65 -19.38 12.24
N LEU A 219 -7.93 -20.06 13.13
CA LEU A 219 -8.39 -20.45 14.45
C LEU A 219 -7.75 -19.56 15.52
N GLY A 220 -8.54 -19.20 16.50
CA GLY A 220 -8.16 -18.44 17.67
C GLY A 220 -9.40 -17.89 18.36
N ASP A 221 -9.26 -17.49 19.61
CA ASP A 221 -10.31 -16.80 20.35
C ASP A 221 -10.13 -15.28 20.13
N ASP A 222 -9.19 -14.65 20.83
CA ASP A 222 -8.82 -13.25 20.59
C ASP A 222 -7.67 -13.14 19.58
N ARG A 223 -6.73 -14.10 19.63
CA ARG A 223 -5.51 -14.11 18.82
C ARG A 223 -5.41 -15.38 17.98
N VAL A 224 -4.85 -15.27 16.79
CA VAL A 224 -4.58 -16.41 15.91
C VAL A 224 -3.64 -17.43 16.57
N ARG A 225 -3.94 -18.72 16.44
CA ARG A 225 -3.12 -19.85 16.91
C ARG A 225 -2.84 -20.89 15.83
N ALA A 226 -3.69 -20.96 14.80
CA ALA A 226 -3.55 -21.88 13.69
C ALA A 226 -4.36 -21.42 12.47
N ALA A 227 -4.08 -22.04 11.34
CA ALA A 227 -4.87 -21.93 10.11
C ALA A 227 -5.40 -23.31 9.71
N VAL A 228 -6.65 -23.37 9.28
CA VAL A 228 -7.25 -24.54 8.65
C VAL A 228 -7.23 -24.34 7.14
N LEU A 229 -6.73 -25.32 6.43
CA LEU A 229 -6.67 -25.34 4.97
C LEU A 229 -7.95 -25.94 4.38
N ALA A 230 -8.23 -25.66 3.12
CA ALA A 230 -9.41 -26.17 2.41
C ALA A 230 -9.46 -27.72 2.31
N ASP A 231 -8.32 -28.39 2.48
CA ASP A 231 -8.22 -29.85 2.53
C ASP A 231 -8.33 -30.44 3.95
N GLY A 232 -8.62 -29.58 4.94
CA GLY A 232 -8.80 -29.96 6.34
C GLY A 232 -7.51 -30.04 7.17
N ARG A 233 -6.34 -29.87 6.59
CA ARG A 233 -5.08 -29.80 7.36
C ARG A 233 -5.04 -28.54 8.23
N GLU A 234 -4.48 -28.67 9.42
CA GLU A 234 -4.23 -27.55 10.32
C GLU A 234 -2.72 -27.20 10.33
N ILE A 235 -2.42 -25.91 10.28
CA ILE A 235 -1.07 -25.35 10.39
C ILE A 235 -1.04 -24.46 11.62
N ALA A 236 -0.25 -24.80 12.62
CA ALA A 236 -0.05 -23.95 13.79
C ALA A 236 0.71 -22.68 13.40
N ALA A 237 0.27 -21.54 13.90
CA ALA A 237 0.86 -20.22 13.64
C ALA A 237 0.71 -19.32 14.86
N ASP A 238 1.79 -18.62 15.22
CA ASP A 238 1.79 -17.65 16.30
C ASP A 238 1.36 -16.26 15.78
N PHE A 239 1.56 -16.02 14.48
CA PHE A 239 1.03 -14.87 13.75
C PHE A 239 0.95 -15.17 12.25
N VAL A 240 0.20 -14.33 11.52
CA VAL A 240 -0.09 -14.49 10.11
C VAL A 240 0.20 -13.19 9.36
N LEU A 241 0.93 -13.29 8.25
CA LEU A 241 1.07 -12.20 7.29
C LEU A 241 0.22 -12.48 6.04
N VAL A 242 -0.67 -11.56 5.72
CA VAL A 242 -1.57 -11.66 4.57
C VAL A 242 -1.01 -10.83 3.42
N GLY A 243 -0.60 -11.51 2.36
CA GLY A 243 0.00 -10.95 1.13
C GLY A 243 -0.77 -11.34 -0.14
N VAL A 244 -2.11 -11.25 -0.12
CA VAL A 244 -2.99 -11.70 -1.23
C VAL A 244 -3.25 -10.63 -2.30
N GLY A 245 -2.42 -9.59 -2.34
CA GLY A 245 -2.49 -8.50 -3.30
C GLY A 245 -3.05 -7.21 -2.71
N VAL A 246 -3.15 -6.22 -3.59
CA VAL A 246 -3.66 -4.88 -3.28
C VAL A 246 -4.82 -4.55 -4.20
N GLU A 247 -5.54 -3.48 -3.88
CA GLU A 247 -6.54 -2.86 -4.74
C GLU A 247 -6.29 -1.36 -4.82
N PRO A 248 -6.55 -0.70 -5.97
CA PRO A 248 -6.41 0.74 -6.09
C PRO A 248 -7.32 1.47 -5.09
N ALA A 249 -6.80 2.53 -4.46
CA ALA A 249 -7.56 3.33 -3.51
C ALA A 249 -8.46 4.35 -4.25
N THR A 250 -9.64 3.91 -4.70
CA THR A 250 -10.55 4.66 -5.56
C THR A 250 -11.73 5.29 -4.84
N ALA A 251 -12.03 4.93 -3.59
CA ALA A 251 -13.24 5.32 -2.88
C ALA A 251 -13.50 6.85 -2.90
N LEU A 252 -12.47 7.66 -2.72
CA LEU A 252 -12.59 9.12 -2.76
C LEU A 252 -12.94 9.64 -4.17
N ALA A 253 -12.43 9.01 -5.21
CA ALA A 253 -12.75 9.34 -6.60
C ALA A 253 -14.18 8.91 -6.96
N GLU A 254 -14.64 7.76 -6.48
CA GLU A 254 -16.00 7.27 -6.66
C GLU A 254 -17.03 8.20 -6.02
N THR A 255 -16.79 8.65 -4.78
CA THR A 255 -17.67 9.61 -4.10
C THR A 255 -17.68 10.97 -4.80
N ALA A 256 -16.58 11.38 -5.43
CA ALA A 256 -16.51 12.57 -6.27
C ALA A 256 -17.13 12.40 -7.66
N GLY A 257 -17.69 11.23 -7.99
CA GLY A 257 -18.32 10.96 -9.29
C GLY A 257 -17.34 10.79 -10.46
N LEU A 258 -16.06 10.53 -10.20
CA LEU A 258 -15.07 10.25 -11.25
C LEU A 258 -15.28 8.85 -11.84
N LYS A 259 -14.92 8.70 -13.12
CA LYS A 259 -14.92 7.39 -13.76
C LYS A 259 -13.85 6.50 -13.14
N VAL A 260 -14.25 5.29 -12.72
CA VAL A 260 -13.37 4.27 -12.16
C VAL A 260 -13.50 2.98 -12.96
N GLU A 261 -12.39 2.29 -13.15
CA GLU A 261 -12.29 0.96 -13.77
C GLU A 261 -11.51 0.04 -12.80
N ASN A 262 -10.34 -0.47 -13.23
CA ASN A 262 -9.38 -1.07 -12.29
C ASN A 262 -8.42 0.03 -11.79
N GLY A 263 -8.93 1.00 -11.05
CA GLY A 263 -8.31 2.25 -10.66
C GLY A 263 -9.08 3.46 -11.18
N ILE A 264 -8.67 4.66 -10.80
CA ILE A 264 -9.24 5.92 -11.29
C ILE A 264 -8.88 6.05 -12.77
N TRP A 265 -9.91 6.07 -13.65
CA TRP A 265 -9.68 6.18 -15.07
C TRP A 265 -8.97 7.50 -15.42
N THR A 266 -7.95 7.42 -16.27
CA THR A 266 -7.27 8.60 -16.82
C THR A 266 -7.00 8.45 -18.32
N ASP A 267 -6.80 9.59 -18.97
CA ASP A 267 -6.21 9.62 -20.31
C ASP A 267 -4.67 9.37 -20.24
N ALA A 268 -4.02 9.39 -21.39
CA ALA A 268 -2.57 9.19 -21.50
C ALA A 268 -1.71 10.28 -20.79
N LEU A 269 -2.33 11.39 -20.37
CA LEU A 269 -1.70 12.48 -19.67
C LEU A 269 -2.00 12.47 -18.17
N GLY A 270 -2.78 11.49 -17.67
CA GLY A 270 -3.19 11.40 -16.28
C GLY A 270 -4.41 12.24 -15.91
N ARG A 271 -5.15 12.80 -16.89
CA ARG A 271 -6.39 13.53 -16.64
C ARG A 271 -7.52 12.55 -16.36
N THR A 272 -8.31 12.80 -15.33
CA THR A 272 -9.49 12.01 -15.00
C THR A 272 -10.69 12.43 -15.88
N SER A 273 -11.89 11.92 -15.55
CA SER A 273 -13.14 12.35 -16.18
C SER A 273 -13.55 13.79 -15.83
N ASP A 274 -12.94 14.40 -14.81
CA ASP A 274 -13.08 15.83 -14.47
C ASP A 274 -11.85 16.60 -14.96
N PRO A 275 -12.02 17.71 -15.72
CA PRO A 275 -10.90 18.46 -16.31
C PRO A 275 -10.01 19.19 -15.30
N SER A 276 -10.45 19.32 -14.04
CA SER A 276 -9.67 19.92 -12.95
C SER A 276 -9.01 18.88 -12.05
N MET A 277 -9.19 17.58 -12.34
CA MET A 277 -8.68 16.48 -11.54
C MET A 277 -7.77 15.54 -12.32
N TRP A 278 -6.72 15.10 -11.67
CA TRP A 278 -5.67 14.22 -12.19
C TRP A 278 -5.49 13.02 -11.28
N ALA A 279 -5.00 11.90 -11.81
CA ALA A 279 -4.61 10.77 -10.98
C ALA A 279 -3.30 10.16 -11.45
N ALA A 280 -2.49 9.67 -10.50
CA ALA A 280 -1.21 9.04 -10.79
C ALA A 280 -0.81 8.04 -9.68
N GLY A 281 0.06 7.09 -10.02
CA GLY A 281 0.50 6.01 -9.14
C GLY A 281 -0.48 4.85 -9.09
N ASP A 282 -0.41 4.01 -8.05
CA ASP A 282 -1.16 2.75 -7.93
C ASP A 282 -2.70 2.93 -7.97
N CYS A 283 -3.21 4.14 -7.68
CA CYS A 283 -4.65 4.40 -7.76
C CYS A 283 -5.16 4.65 -9.18
N ALA A 284 -4.27 4.93 -10.16
CA ALA A 284 -4.66 5.34 -11.50
C ALA A 284 -4.70 4.15 -12.48
N SER A 285 -5.72 4.15 -13.37
CA SER A 285 -5.80 3.29 -14.54
C SER A 285 -5.60 4.16 -15.78
N PHE A 286 -4.51 3.93 -16.53
CA PHE A 286 -4.15 4.74 -17.70
C PHE A 286 -3.85 3.86 -18.92
N PRO A 287 -4.12 4.36 -20.16
CA PRO A 287 -3.84 3.61 -21.37
C PRO A 287 -2.34 3.52 -21.64
N HIS A 288 -1.85 2.34 -22.03
CA HIS A 288 -0.48 2.17 -22.48
C HIS A 288 -0.41 2.19 -24.01
N SER A 289 0.47 3.03 -24.58
CA SER A 289 0.49 3.34 -26.03
C SER A 289 1.04 2.24 -26.93
N THR A 290 1.66 1.20 -26.39
CA THR A 290 2.40 0.23 -27.22
C THR A 290 1.86 -1.19 -27.22
N HIS A 291 1.04 -1.57 -26.27
CA HIS A 291 0.30 -2.85 -26.25
C HIS A 291 -0.76 -2.74 -25.16
N VAL A 292 -1.90 -3.40 -25.31
CA VAL A 292 -2.99 -3.44 -24.32
C VAL A 292 -2.52 -4.21 -23.08
N VAL A 293 -1.60 -3.62 -22.32
CA VAL A 293 -1.25 -4.08 -20.98
C VAL A 293 -1.77 -3.01 -20.03
N GLN A 294 -2.95 -3.25 -19.48
CA GLN A 294 -3.40 -2.50 -18.33
C GLN A 294 -2.54 -2.90 -17.13
N PHE A 295 -1.68 -1.99 -16.70
CA PHE A 295 -1.07 -2.06 -15.40
C PHE A 295 -2.08 -1.51 -14.38
N GLY A 296 -3.00 -2.34 -13.97
CA GLY A 296 -3.76 -2.15 -12.75
C GLY A 296 -3.03 -2.89 -11.63
N GLY A 297 -2.70 -2.20 -10.58
CA GLY A 297 -1.84 -2.57 -9.47
C GLY A 297 -2.06 -3.90 -8.79
#